data_593f042e815c2106c5acbde45b89bd9e
#
_entry.id   593f042e815c2106c5acbde45b89bd9e
#
_cell.length_a   1.000
_cell.length_b   1.000
_cell.length_c   1.000
_cell.angle_alpha   90.00
_cell.angle_beta   90.00
_cell.angle_gamma   90.00
#
_symmetry.space_group_name_H-M   'P 1'
#
loop_
_entity.id
_entity.type
_entity.pdbx_description
1 polymer ?
#
loop_
_entity_poly.entity_id
_entity_poly.type
_entity_poly.pdbx_seq_one_letter_code
_entity_poly.pdbx_strand_id
1 'polypeptide(L)'
;MRQSFIFTSESVSEGHPDKVADQISDSIVDLFLSKDPEARVACETLTTTQLVVLAGEIRGKGIMDTDGNWAEGIEAEIEKTVRDTVKRIGYEQSGFHWESFRFENNLHPQSAHIAMGVDESGNKDEGAGDQGIMFGYATDETPGLMPATLYYKIGRAHV
;
A
#
# COMPACT_ATOMS: atom_id res chain seq x y z
N MET A 1 36.95 -2.25 -15.10
CA MET A 1 35.52 -1.94 -15.17
C MET A 1 34.86 -2.89 -16.16
N ARG A 2 33.68 -3.45 -15.84
CA ARG A 2 32.92 -4.25 -16.81
C ARG A 2 32.42 -3.32 -17.92
N GLN A 3 32.79 -3.61 -19.18
CA GLN A 3 32.40 -2.78 -20.32
C GLN A 3 31.02 -3.10 -20.87
N SER A 4 30.40 -4.20 -20.43
CA SER A 4 29.05 -4.58 -20.78
C SER A 4 28.40 -5.38 -19.64
N PHE A 5 27.07 -5.26 -19.51
CA PHE A 5 26.26 -6.03 -18.56
C PHE A 5 24.87 -6.28 -19.17
N ILE A 6 24.20 -7.32 -18.68
CA ILE A 6 22.81 -7.59 -19.02
C ILE A 6 21.96 -6.94 -17.93
N PHE A 7 21.00 -6.12 -18.34
CA PHE A 7 19.99 -5.53 -17.47
C PHE A 7 18.64 -6.18 -17.76
N THR A 8 17.98 -6.69 -16.73
CA THR A 8 16.68 -7.36 -16.83
C THR A 8 15.68 -6.70 -15.90
N SER A 9 14.40 -6.80 -16.24
CA SER A 9 13.31 -6.36 -15.41
C SER A 9 12.13 -7.31 -15.59
N GLU A 10 11.37 -7.53 -14.52
CA GLU A 10 10.18 -8.38 -14.54
C GLU A 10 8.96 -7.62 -14.03
N SER A 11 7.79 -8.09 -14.37
CA SER A 11 6.51 -7.60 -13.90
C SER A 11 5.58 -8.77 -13.65
N VAL A 12 4.68 -8.59 -12.70
CA VAL A 12 3.62 -9.54 -12.39
C VAL A 12 2.26 -8.98 -12.79
N SER A 13 1.30 -9.86 -13.07
CA SER A 13 -0.07 -9.48 -13.42
C SER A 13 -0.86 -9.01 -12.19
N GLU A 14 -2.00 -8.37 -12.42
CA GLU A 14 -2.89 -7.82 -11.40
C GLU A 14 -3.28 -8.83 -10.30
N GLY A 15 -3.51 -10.10 -10.67
CA GLY A 15 -3.86 -11.16 -9.72
C GLY A 15 -2.68 -11.80 -9.01
N HIS A 16 -1.45 -11.36 -9.24
CA HIS A 16 -0.31 -11.87 -8.46
C HIS A 16 -0.44 -11.44 -6.98
N PRO A 17 -0.10 -12.30 -6.01
CA PRO A 17 -0.21 -11.96 -4.58
C PRO A 17 0.41 -10.61 -4.20
N ASP A 18 1.57 -10.26 -4.74
CA ASP A 18 2.21 -8.98 -4.48
C ASP A 18 1.34 -7.80 -4.95
N LYS A 19 0.72 -7.91 -6.15
CA LYS A 19 -0.16 -6.87 -6.67
C LYS A 19 -1.50 -6.82 -5.95
N VAL A 20 -2.01 -7.95 -5.51
CA VAL A 20 -3.19 -8.00 -4.64
C VAL A 20 -2.91 -7.28 -3.32
N ALA A 21 -1.75 -7.54 -2.70
CA ALA A 21 -1.33 -6.87 -1.47
C ALA A 21 -1.18 -5.35 -1.67
N ASP A 22 -0.49 -4.92 -2.73
CA ASP A 22 -0.35 -3.50 -3.09
C ASP A 22 -1.73 -2.83 -3.22
N GLN A 23 -2.64 -3.41 -4.02
CA GLN A 23 -3.97 -2.83 -4.26
C GLN A 23 -4.83 -2.77 -2.99
N ILE A 24 -4.69 -3.74 -2.08
CA ILE A 24 -5.36 -3.69 -0.79
C ILE A 24 -4.80 -2.55 0.05
N SER A 25 -3.48 -2.45 0.20
CA SER A 25 -2.83 -1.36 0.95
C SER A 25 -3.25 0.02 0.41
N ASP A 26 -3.22 0.22 -0.91
CA ASP A 26 -3.66 1.46 -1.56
C ASP A 26 -5.14 1.76 -1.26
N SER A 27 -6.01 0.75 -1.32
CA SER A 27 -7.45 0.92 -1.04
C SER A 27 -7.70 1.31 0.43
N ILE A 28 -6.87 0.87 1.37
CA ILE A 28 -6.95 1.28 2.77
C ILE A 28 -6.46 2.73 2.94
N VAL A 29 -5.40 3.13 2.24
CA VAL A 29 -4.95 4.54 2.20
C VAL A 29 -6.07 5.43 1.67
N ASP A 30 -6.67 5.08 0.54
CA ASP A 30 -7.78 5.83 -0.06
C ASP A 30 -9.00 5.92 0.88
N LEU A 31 -9.35 4.83 1.55
CA LEU A 31 -10.44 4.82 2.53
C LEU A 31 -10.21 5.88 3.63
N PHE A 32 -9.03 5.91 4.22
CA PHE A 32 -8.75 6.81 5.33
C PHE A 32 -8.55 8.25 4.88
N LEU A 33 -7.89 8.51 3.76
CA LEU A 33 -7.77 9.86 3.18
C LEU A 33 -9.13 10.43 2.78
N SER A 34 -10.08 9.60 2.37
CA SER A 34 -11.45 10.04 2.08
C SER A 34 -12.20 10.54 3.33
N LYS A 35 -11.83 10.08 4.52
CA LYS A 35 -12.41 10.45 5.81
C LYS A 35 -11.69 11.62 6.47
N ASP A 36 -10.39 11.62 6.40
CA ASP A 36 -9.51 12.67 6.93
C ASP A 36 -8.34 12.88 5.94
N PRO A 37 -8.32 13.98 5.18
CA PRO A 37 -7.22 14.29 4.26
C PRO A 37 -5.84 14.39 4.92
N GLU A 38 -5.80 14.59 6.24
CA GLU A 38 -4.58 14.64 7.05
C GLU A 38 -4.24 13.30 7.71
N ALA A 39 -4.97 12.23 7.37
CA ALA A 39 -4.69 10.91 7.92
C ALA A 39 -3.27 10.44 7.57
N ARG A 40 -2.64 9.79 8.53
CA ARG A 40 -1.34 9.11 8.37
C ARG A 40 -1.60 7.61 8.33
N VAL A 41 -1.25 6.99 7.25
CA VAL A 41 -1.57 5.57 7.00
C VAL A 41 -0.31 4.85 6.54
N ALA A 42 0.16 3.93 7.36
CA ALA A 42 1.19 2.95 7.01
C ALA A 42 0.54 1.57 7.12
N CYS A 43 0.03 1.05 6.01
CA CYS A 43 -0.69 -0.21 5.94
C CYS A 43 0.10 -1.21 5.09
N GLU A 44 0.63 -2.24 5.73
CA GLU A 44 1.25 -3.38 5.09
C GLU A 44 0.23 -4.51 4.95
N THR A 45 0.25 -5.18 3.81
CA THR A 45 -0.67 -6.28 3.54
C THR A 45 0.08 -7.56 3.21
N LEU A 46 -0.33 -8.66 3.85
CA LEU A 46 0.10 -10.01 3.47
C LEU A 46 -1.09 -10.76 2.89
N THR A 47 -0.90 -11.36 1.72
CA THR A 47 -1.89 -12.22 1.07
C THR A 47 -1.31 -13.62 0.84
N THR A 48 -2.09 -14.65 1.18
CA THR A 48 -1.79 -16.05 0.88
C THR A 48 -3.08 -16.84 0.75
N THR A 49 -3.00 -18.16 0.59
CA THR A 49 -4.16 -19.03 0.44
C THR A 49 -5.19 -18.80 1.53
N GLN A 50 -6.38 -18.33 1.15
CA GLN A 50 -7.53 -18.06 2.03
C GLN A 50 -7.22 -17.17 3.24
N LEU A 51 -6.22 -16.27 3.13
CA LEU A 51 -5.85 -15.35 4.20
C LEU A 51 -5.40 -14.00 3.67
N VAL A 52 -5.92 -12.93 4.27
CA VAL A 52 -5.44 -11.56 4.15
C VAL A 52 -5.17 -11.02 5.54
N VAL A 53 -3.98 -10.47 5.76
CA VAL A 53 -3.58 -9.82 7.01
C VAL A 53 -3.18 -8.38 6.72
N LEU A 54 -3.75 -7.45 7.48
CA LEU A 54 -3.28 -6.06 7.54
C LEU A 54 -2.45 -5.86 8.81
N ALA A 55 -1.36 -5.11 8.69
CA ALA A 55 -0.55 -4.69 9.82
C ALA A 55 0.01 -3.29 9.58
N GLY A 56 0.27 -2.54 10.65
CA GLY A 56 0.85 -1.20 10.51
C GLY A 56 0.21 -0.17 11.43
N GLU A 57 0.46 1.10 11.13
CA GLU A 57 0.12 2.21 12.00
C GLU A 57 -0.81 3.20 11.30
N ILE A 58 -1.82 3.67 12.03
CA ILE A 58 -2.78 4.66 11.51
C ILE A 58 -2.96 5.80 12.51
N ARG A 59 -3.10 7.02 11.98
CA ARG A 59 -3.55 8.20 12.70
C ARG A 59 -4.49 9.00 11.83
N GLY A 60 -5.68 9.32 12.32
CA GLY A 60 -6.65 10.14 11.63
C GLY A 60 -7.81 10.49 12.54
N LYS A 61 -8.41 11.67 12.30
CA LYS A 61 -9.56 12.15 13.07
C LYS A 61 -10.77 11.28 12.78
N GLY A 62 -11.43 10.79 13.84
CA GLY A 62 -12.65 10.00 13.70
C GLY A 62 -12.42 8.59 13.15
N ILE A 63 -11.18 8.11 13.12
CA ILE A 63 -10.82 6.78 12.62
C ILE A 63 -10.54 5.84 13.78
N MET A 64 -9.60 6.23 14.65
CA MET A 64 -9.15 5.44 15.79
C MET A 64 -8.76 6.39 16.92
N ASP A 65 -8.99 5.98 18.17
CA ASP A 65 -8.51 6.72 19.33
C ASP A 65 -7.06 6.36 19.69
N THR A 66 -6.50 7.08 20.68
CA THR A 66 -5.11 6.84 21.15
C THR A 66 -4.91 5.51 21.86
N ASP A 67 -5.98 4.89 22.30
CA ASP A 67 -5.98 3.58 22.99
C ASP A 67 -6.11 2.41 22.00
N GLY A 68 -6.28 2.71 20.70
CA GLY A 68 -6.38 1.71 19.64
C GLY A 68 -7.80 1.22 19.37
N ASN A 69 -8.82 1.90 19.90
CA ASN A 69 -10.20 1.53 19.61
C ASN A 69 -10.66 2.20 18.32
N TRP A 70 -11.25 1.41 17.43
CA TRP A 70 -11.86 1.90 16.21
C TRP A 70 -13.07 2.76 16.48
N ALA A 71 -13.25 3.82 15.73
CA ALA A 71 -14.53 4.53 15.70
C ALA A 71 -15.61 3.60 15.14
N GLU A 72 -16.87 3.87 15.53
CA GLU A 72 -18.01 3.03 15.17
C GLU A 72 -18.08 2.77 13.64
N GLY A 73 -18.15 1.49 13.27
CA GLY A 73 -18.27 1.03 11.88
C GLY A 73 -16.98 0.99 11.08
N ILE A 74 -15.88 1.60 11.52
CA ILE A 74 -14.62 1.68 10.74
C ILE A 74 -14.02 0.30 10.49
N GLU A 75 -14.00 -0.58 11.48
CA GLU A 75 -13.45 -1.93 11.31
C GLU A 75 -14.21 -2.74 10.25
N ALA A 76 -15.54 -2.62 10.24
CA ALA A 76 -16.37 -3.25 9.21
C ALA A 76 -16.13 -2.64 7.81
N GLU A 77 -15.88 -1.34 7.72
CA GLU A 77 -15.53 -0.69 6.45
C GLU A 77 -14.16 -1.13 5.94
N ILE A 78 -13.18 -1.30 6.82
CA ILE A 78 -11.86 -1.85 6.46
C ILE A 78 -12.03 -3.24 5.83
N GLU A 79 -12.71 -4.16 6.52
CA GLU A 79 -12.92 -5.51 6.00
C GLU A 79 -13.69 -5.48 4.67
N LYS A 80 -14.74 -4.66 4.58
CA LYS A 80 -15.50 -4.49 3.34
C LYS A 80 -14.61 -4.00 2.20
N THR A 81 -13.77 -3.01 2.43
CA THR A 81 -12.85 -2.44 1.42
C THR A 81 -11.87 -3.50 0.92
N VAL A 82 -11.30 -4.30 1.82
CA VAL A 82 -10.42 -5.42 1.46
C VAL A 82 -11.16 -6.43 0.59
N ARG A 83 -12.35 -6.85 0.99
CA ARG A 83 -13.17 -7.83 0.25
C ARG A 83 -13.59 -7.30 -1.12
N ASP A 84 -14.00 -6.04 -1.20
CA ASP A 84 -14.38 -5.38 -2.46
C ASP A 84 -13.19 -5.30 -3.42
N THR A 85 -11.98 -5.02 -2.92
CA THR A 85 -10.76 -5.00 -3.71
C THR A 85 -10.44 -6.38 -4.29
N VAL A 86 -10.45 -7.42 -3.47
CA VAL A 86 -10.21 -8.81 -3.90
C VAL A 86 -11.27 -9.27 -4.90
N LYS A 87 -12.54 -8.88 -4.68
CA LYS A 87 -13.65 -9.14 -5.61
C LYS A 87 -13.46 -8.45 -6.95
N ARG A 88 -13.06 -7.17 -6.93
CA ARG A 88 -12.79 -6.39 -8.16
C ARG A 88 -11.67 -7.02 -9.00
N ILE A 89 -10.65 -7.57 -8.37
CA ILE A 89 -9.58 -8.31 -9.05
C ILE A 89 -10.09 -9.63 -9.66
N GLY A 90 -11.20 -10.18 -9.16
CA GLY A 90 -11.84 -11.36 -9.75
C GLY A 90 -11.56 -12.67 -9.01
N TYR A 91 -11.16 -12.63 -7.74
CA TYR A 91 -10.89 -13.83 -6.96
C TYR A 91 -12.16 -14.49 -6.42
N GLU A 92 -12.62 -15.53 -7.14
CA GLU A 92 -13.79 -16.37 -6.81
C GLU A 92 -13.48 -17.86 -6.88
N GLN A 93 -12.26 -18.27 -6.53
CA GLN A 93 -11.79 -19.64 -6.64
C GLN A 93 -11.56 -20.29 -5.27
N SER A 94 -11.55 -21.63 -5.22
CA SER A 94 -11.45 -22.39 -3.97
C SER A 94 -10.18 -22.10 -3.16
N GLY A 95 -9.09 -21.69 -3.80
CA GLY A 95 -7.82 -21.37 -3.13
C GLY A 95 -7.76 -19.95 -2.57
N PHE A 96 -8.60 -19.04 -3.08
CA PHE A 96 -8.72 -17.65 -2.61
C PHE A 96 -10.01 -17.06 -3.13
N HIS A 97 -10.93 -16.72 -2.23
CA HIS A 97 -12.26 -16.24 -2.57
C HIS A 97 -12.60 -15.01 -1.74
N TRP A 98 -13.03 -13.91 -2.41
CA TRP A 98 -13.30 -12.62 -1.77
C TRP A 98 -14.27 -12.69 -0.59
N GLU A 99 -15.21 -13.62 -0.61
CA GLU A 99 -16.23 -13.76 0.44
C GLU A 99 -15.76 -14.59 1.64
N SER A 100 -14.88 -15.58 1.43
CA SER A 100 -14.60 -16.62 2.42
C SER A 100 -13.16 -16.66 2.94
N PHE A 101 -12.25 -15.84 2.45
CA PHE A 101 -10.90 -15.79 3.04
C PHE A 101 -10.97 -15.29 4.49
N ARG A 102 -10.06 -15.77 5.32
CA ARG A 102 -9.87 -15.27 6.68
C ARG A 102 -9.23 -13.89 6.62
N PHE A 103 -9.84 -12.92 7.29
CA PHE A 103 -9.32 -11.58 7.43
C PHE A 103 -8.76 -11.35 8.82
N GLU A 104 -7.57 -10.78 8.93
CA GLU A 104 -6.95 -10.38 10.19
C GLU A 104 -6.52 -8.91 10.10
N ASN A 105 -7.03 -8.11 11.01
CA ASN A 105 -6.70 -6.69 11.12
C ASN A 105 -5.79 -6.45 12.33
N ASN A 106 -4.51 -6.14 12.09
CA ASN A 106 -3.52 -5.80 13.10
C ASN A 106 -3.03 -4.34 12.94
N LEU A 107 -3.87 -3.47 12.39
CA LEU A 107 -3.60 -2.05 12.35
C LEU A 107 -3.77 -1.46 13.75
N HIS A 108 -2.89 -0.55 14.15
CA HIS A 108 -2.88 0.06 15.47
C HIS A 108 -2.55 1.56 15.40
N PRO A 109 -2.72 2.34 16.50
CA PRO A 109 -2.41 3.77 16.49
C PRO A 109 -0.94 4.04 16.20
N GLN A 110 -0.68 5.12 15.44
CA GLN A 110 0.70 5.58 15.20
C GLN A 110 1.41 5.87 16.51
N SER A 111 2.66 5.40 16.62
CA SER A 111 3.47 5.65 17.81
C SER A 111 3.73 7.15 18.04
N ALA A 112 3.70 7.59 19.30
CA ALA A 112 3.95 8.98 19.66
C ALA A 112 5.36 9.47 19.25
N HIS A 113 6.34 8.57 19.17
CA HIS A 113 7.70 8.90 18.74
C HIS A 113 7.76 9.24 17.26
N ILE A 114 7.04 8.52 16.41
CA ILE A 114 6.95 8.81 14.98
C ILE A 114 6.19 10.13 14.76
N ALA A 115 5.08 10.33 15.47
CA ALA A 115 4.30 11.57 15.41
C ALA A 115 5.15 12.80 15.73
N MET A 116 5.96 12.78 16.79
CA MET A 116 6.88 13.87 17.12
C MET A 116 7.91 14.17 16.03
N GLY A 117 8.31 13.15 15.25
CA GLY A 117 9.26 13.30 14.14
C GLY A 117 8.67 13.95 12.90
N VAL A 118 7.39 13.70 12.64
CA VAL A 118 6.69 14.10 11.41
C VAL A 118 5.93 15.40 11.59
N ASP A 119 5.29 15.61 12.75
CA ASP A 119 4.38 16.72 12.95
C ASP A 119 5.08 18.08 12.95
N GLU A 120 4.44 19.06 12.31
CA GLU A 120 4.80 20.47 12.38
C GLU A 120 4.64 20.98 13.82
N SER A 121 5.67 21.61 14.38
CA SER A 121 5.62 22.20 15.71
C SER A 121 6.50 23.43 15.84
N GLY A 122 5.90 24.57 16.12
CA GLY A 122 6.63 25.83 16.32
C GLY A 122 7.39 26.28 15.07
N ASN A 123 8.73 26.19 15.10
CA ASN A 123 9.61 26.59 13.98
C ASN A 123 10.06 25.39 13.12
N LYS A 124 9.43 24.23 13.24
CA LYS A 124 9.78 23.01 12.51
C LYS A 124 8.70 22.75 11.45
N ASP A 125 9.12 22.69 10.19
CA ASP A 125 8.30 22.23 9.08
C ASP A 125 7.98 20.72 9.24
N GLU A 126 6.94 20.27 8.57
CA GLU A 126 6.58 18.85 8.52
C GLU A 126 7.77 18.01 8.05
N GLY A 127 8.09 16.96 8.79
CA GLY A 127 9.19 16.03 8.49
C GLY A 127 8.75 14.82 7.68
N ALA A 128 9.72 14.13 7.07
CA ALA A 128 9.47 12.84 6.44
C ALA A 128 9.15 11.77 7.49
N GLY A 129 8.19 10.89 7.17
CA GLY A 129 7.80 9.78 8.05
C GLY A 129 8.81 8.63 8.09
N ASP A 130 9.76 8.60 7.16
CA ASP A 130 10.77 7.53 7.06
C ASP A 130 12.09 8.07 6.49
N GLN A 131 13.13 7.24 6.57
CA GLN A 131 14.40 7.48 5.91
C GLN A 131 14.23 7.30 4.40
N GLY A 132 15.03 8.03 3.61
CA GLY A 132 15.01 7.89 2.16
C GLY A 132 16.33 8.26 1.51
N ILE A 133 16.59 7.59 0.40
CA ILE A 133 17.61 7.98 -0.57
C ILE A 133 16.98 7.91 -1.95
N MET A 134 17.20 8.93 -2.77
CA MET A 134 16.61 9.02 -4.09
C MET A 134 17.71 9.04 -5.17
N PHE A 135 17.47 8.25 -6.21
CA PHE A 135 18.31 8.22 -7.41
C PHE A 135 17.45 8.59 -8.62
N GLY A 136 18.02 9.39 -9.52
CA GLY A 136 17.37 9.72 -10.78
C GLY A 136 18.19 9.20 -11.96
N TYR A 137 17.51 8.59 -12.92
CA TYR A 137 18.08 8.17 -14.18
C TYR A 137 17.06 8.34 -15.31
N ALA A 138 17.48 8.92 -16.42
CA ALA A 138 16.66 9.07 -17.61
C ALA A 138 17.44 8.70 -18.86
N THR A 139 16.76 8.19 -19.88
CA THR A 139 17.33 7.83 -21.17
C THR A 139 16.31 8.15 -22.28
N ASP A 140 16.76 8.33 -23.50
CA ASP A 140 15.92 8.60 -24.67
C ASP A 140 15.46 7.32 -25.40
N GLU A 141 15.65 6.15 -24.78
CA GLU A 141 15.24 4.86 -25.36
C GLU A 141 13.72 4.73 -25.56
N THR A 142 12.93 5.47 -24.80
CA THR A 142 11.46 5.45 -24.87
C THR A 142 10.88 6.85 -24.72
N PRO A 143 9.60 7.08 -25.19
CA PRO A 143 8.94 8.38 -25.06
C PRO A 143 8.79 8.87 -23.60
N GLY A 144 8.75 7.94 -22.64
CA GLY A 144 8.68 8.25 -21.20
C GLY A 144 10.02 8.56 -20.56
N LEU A 145 11.11 8.68 -21.34
CA LEU A 145 12.48 8.87 -20.86
C LEU A 145 12.94 7.80 -19.86
N MET A 146 12.38 6.60 -19.97
CA MET A 146 12.71 5.45 -19.15
C MET A 146 13.54 4.42 -19.93
N PRO A 147 14.39 3.63 -19.25
CA PRO A 147 15.01 2.45 -19.87
C PRO A 147 13.97 1.52 -20.49
N ALA A 148 14.24 1.05 -21.72
CA ALA A 148 13.29 0.24 -22.48
C ALA A 148 12.80 -1.00 -21.74
N THR A 149 13.67 -1.68 -20.99
CA THR A 149 13.33 -2.84 -20.17
C THR A 149 12.27 -2.52 -19.10
N LEU A 150 12.37 -1.36 -18.44
CA LEU A 150 11.38 -0.92 -17.44
C LEU A 150 10.08 -0.48 -18.11
N TYR A 151 10.18 0.26 -19.22
CA TYR A 151 9.02 0.74 -19.95
C TYR A 151 8.14 -0.41 -20.46
N TYR A 152 8.74 -1.40 -21.14
CA TYR A 152 8.01 -2.55 -21.65
C TYR A 152 7.52 -3.51 -20.56
N LYS A 153 8.25 -3.60 -19.43
CA LYS A 153 7.79 -4.34 -18.25
C LYS A 153 6.45 -3.80 -17.73
N ILE A 154 6.37 -2.47 -17.53
CA ILE A 154 5.15 -1.80 -17.06
C ILE A 154 4.01 -2.04 -18.04
N GLY A 155 4.24 -1.89 -19.35
CA GLY A 155 3.23 -2.13 -20.36
C GLY A 155 2.67 -3.55 -20.38
N ARG A 156 3.45 -4.56 -19.99
CA ARG A 156 3.00 -5.98 -19.92
C ARG A 156 2.24 -6.31 -18.65
N ALA A 157 2.31 -5.51 -17.62
CA ALA A 157 1.55 -5.71 -16.39
C ALA A 157 0.04 -5.41 -16.57
N HIS A 158 -0.31 -4.75 -17.67
CA HIS A 158 -1.68 -4.29 -17.97
C HIS A 158 -2.32 -5.00 -19.17
N VAL A 159 -1.80 -6.16 -19.57
CA VAL A 159 -2.33 -6.96 -20.71
C VAL A 159 -2.94 -8.25 -20.19
#